data_248c9909a68f23ceaea955e1c57b5da5
#
_entry.id   248c9909a68f23ceaea955e1c57b5da5
#
_cell.length_a   1.000
_cell.length_b   1.000
_cell.length_c   1.000
_cell.angle_alpha   90.00
_cell.angle_beta   90.00
_cell.angle_gamma   90.00
#
_symmetry.space_group_name_H-M   'P 1'
#
loop_
_entity.id
_entity.type
_entity.pdbx_description
1 polymer ?
#
loop_
_entity_poly.entity_id
_entity_poly.type
_entity_poly.pdbx_seq_one_letter_code
_entity_poly.pdbx_strand_id
1 'polypeptide(L)' 'MKEYKLVYLNKGIKMSREKDLEQAQEMINKYVAEGWELQQIVSPNDMVGALVGVFCKEK' A
#
# COMPACT_ATOMS: atom_id res chain seq x y z
N MET A 1 -5.37 -10.36 -19.29
CA MET A 1 -4.26 -9.41 -19.10
C MET A 1 -4.39 -8.73 -17.75
N LYS A 2 -3.31 -8.62 -17.00
CA LYS A 2 -3.36 -8.02 -15.67
C LYS A 2 -2.96 -6.56 -15.68
N GLU A 3 -3.63 -5.78 -14.87
CA GLU A 3 -3.30 -4.38 -14.66
C GLU A 3 -2.66 -4.24 -13.28
N TYR A 4 -1.57 -3.46 -13.21
CA TYR A 4 -0.85 -3.25 -11.96
C TYR A 4 -0.94 -1.80 -11.52
N LYS A 5 -0.94 -1.61 -10.20
CA LYS A 5 -1.04 -0.28 -9.61
C LYS A 5 -0.10 -0.17 -8.42
N LEU A 6 0.66 0.91 -8.37
CA LEU A 6 1.53 1.22 -7.24
C LEU A 6 0.87 2.32 -6.41
N VAL A 7 0.75 2.07 -5.12
CA VAL A 7 0.05 2.99 -4.23
C VAL A 7 0.86 3.20 -2.96
N TYR A 8 1.02 4.45 -2.55
CA TYR A 8 1.58 4.73 -1.24
C TYR A 8 0.56 4.32 -0.18
N LEU A 9 0.92 3.36 0.65
CA LEU A 9 0.08 2.93 1.76
C LEU A 9 0.17 3.90 2.92
N ASN A 10 1.35 4.49 3.12
CA ASN A 10 1.51 5.66 3.94
C ASN A 10 2.60 6.52 3.34
N LYS A 11 2.65 7.78 3.72
CA LYS A 11 3.57 8.73 3.10
C LYS A 11 4.83 9.00 3.91
N GLY A 12 5.14 8.14 4.87
CA GLY A 12 6.32 8.31 5.69
C GLY A 12 6.22 9.41 6.73
N ILE A 13 5.01 9.83 7.06
CA ILE A 13 4.77 10.81 8.10
C ILE A 13 5.19 10.19 9.43
N LYS A 14 5.88 10.97 10.26
CA LYS A 14 6.35 10.47 11.55
C LYS A 14 5.21 10.33 12.54
N MET A 15 4.51 9.23 12.44
CA MET A 15 3.49 8.83 13.41
C MET A 15 4.01 7.58 14.12
N SER A 16 3.27 7.08 15.09
CA SER A 16 3.64 5.82 15.72
C SER A 16 3.56 4.70 14.68
N ARG A 17 4.35 3.65 14.87
CA ARG A 17 4.31 2.50 13.98
C ARG A 17 2.92 1.89 13.88
N GLU A 18 2.20 1.90 15.00
CA GLU A 18 0.85 1.36 15.04
C GLU A 18 -0.09 2.14 14.13
N LYS A 19 0.00 3.46 14.16
CA LYS A 19 -0.83 4.30 13.30
C LYS A 19 -0.45 4.17 11.84
N ASP A 20 0.84 4.01 11.56
CA ASP A 20 1.30 3.79 10.19
C ASP A 20 0.74 2.48 9.64
N LEU A 21 0.73 1.43 10.46
CA LEU A 21 0.17 0.15 10.05
C LEU A 21 -1.33 0.22 9.87
N GLU A 22 -2.03 0.94 10.75
CA GLU A 22 -3.46 1.13 10.61
C GLU A 22 -3.80 1.85 9.31
N GLN A 23 -3.06 2.90 9.00
CA GLN A 23 -3.27 3.64 7.76
C GLN A 23 -3.00 2.75 6.54
N ALA A 24 -1.92 1.98 6.58
CA ALA A 24 -1.60 1.06 5.50
C ALA A 24 -2.71 0.02 5.33
N GLN A 25 -3.22 -0.52 6.44
CA GLN A 25 -4.28 -1.51 6.39
C GLN A 25 -5.56 -0.93 5.78
N GLU A 26 -5.91 0.30 6.13
CA GLU A 26 -7.08 0.96 5.58
C GLU A 26 -6.96 1.13 4.06
N MET A 27 -5.77 1.51 3.59
CA MET A 27 -5.54 1.67 2.16
C MET A 27 -5.65 0.33 1.43
N ILE A 28 -5.09 -0.72 2.01
CA ILE A 28 -5.20 -2.06 1.44
C ILE A 28 -6.66 -2.47 1.34
N ASN A 29 -7.41 -2.30 2.42
CA ASN A 29 -8.82 -2.67 2.44
C ASN A 29 -9.61 -1.89 1.39
N LYS A 30 -9.30 -0.62 1.20
CA LYS A 30 -9.96 0.22 0.21
C LYS A 30 -9.79 -0.35 -1.20
N TYR A 31 -8.54 -0.68 -1.56
CA TYR A 31 -8.27 -1.18 -2.91
C TYR A 31 -8.77 -2.59 -3.12
N VAL A 32 -8.70 -3.42 -2.09
CA VAL A 32 -9.28 -4.77 -2.17
C VAL A 32 -10.80 -4.69 -2.41
N ALA A 33 -11.45 -3.74 -1.76
CA ALA A 33 -12.90 -3.53 -1.96
C ALA A 33 -13.21 -3.06 -3.39
N GLU A 34 -12.25 -2.45 -4.06
CA GLU A 34 -12.40 -2.01 -5.45
C GLU A 34 -12.04 -3.11 -6.46
N GLY A 35 -11.71 -4.29 -5.98
CA GLY A 35 -11.39 -5.42 -6.86
C GLY A 35 -9.90 -5.64 -7.10
N TRP A 36 -9.05 -4.89 -6.42
CA TRP A 36 -7.60 -5.07 -6.53
C TRP A 36 -7.11 -6.17 -5.61
N GLU A 37 -6.06 -6.86 -6.03
CA GLU A 37 -5.41 -7.89 -5.23
C GLU A 37 -4.01 -7.39 -4.85
N LEU A 38 -3.70 -7.45 -3.57
CA LEU A 38 -2.38 -7.04 -3.08
C LEU A 38 -1.35 -8.10 -3.44
N GLN A 39 -0.33 -7.72 -4.19
CA GLN A 39 0.74 -8.63 -4.58
C GLN A 39 1.93 -8.54 -3.65
N GLN A 40 2.29 -7.32 -3.24
CA GLN A 40 3.53 -7.12 -2.52
C GLN A 40 3.49 -5.77 -1.83
N ILE A 41 4.21 -5.68 -0.72
CA ILE A 41 4.46 -4.41 -0.05
C ILE A 41 5.96 -4.18 -0.09
N VAL A 42 6.38 -3.00 -0.58
CA VAL A 42 7.78 -2.64 -0.63
C VAL A 42 8.02 -1.38 0.19
N SER A 43 9.22 -1.28 0.74
CA SER A 43 9.61 -0.14 1.55
C SER A 43 10.82 0.51 0.86
N PRO A 44 10.63 1.66 0.20
CA PRO A 44 11.75 2.32 -0.48
C PRO A 44 12.83 2.73 0.53
N ASN A 45 14.08 2.44 0.19
CA ASN A 45 15.19 2.70 1.10
C ASN A 45 15.41 4.17 1.42
N ASP A 46 15.00 5.04 0.52
CA ASP A 46 15.25 6.48 0.66
C ASP A 46 14.15 7.21 1.42
N MET A 47 13.09 6.49 1.81
CA MET A 47 11.94 7.13 2.47
C MET A 47 11.63 6.39 3.76
N VAL A 48 12.01 6.99 4.87
CA VAL A 48 11.78 6.41 6.19
C VAL A 48 10.28 6.31 6.46
N GLY A 49 9.83 5.10 6.76
CA GLY A 49 8.44 4.85 7.13
C GLY A 49 7.48 4.78 5.96
N ALA A 50 7.94 5.01 4.73
CA ALA A 50 7.05 4.92 3.57
C ALA A 50 6.83 3.47 3.17
N LEU A 51 5.59 3.12 2.86
CA LEU A 51 5.24 1.80 2.39
C LEU A 51 4.47 1.93 1.08
N VAL A 52 4.86 1.12 0.10
CA VAL A 52 4.21 1.10 -1.20
C VAL A 52 3.58 -0.27 -1.42
N GLY A 53 2.30 -0.28 -1.74
CA GLY A 53 1.60 -1.51 -2.08
C GLY A 53 1.59 -1.69 -3.60
N VAL A 54 1.88 -2.91 -4.03
CA VAL A 54 1.76 -3.31 -5.43
C VAL A 54 0.48 -4.11 -5.56
N PHE A 55 -0.46 -3.59 -6.32
CA PHE A 55 -1.75 -4.23 -6.52
C PHE A 55 -1.91 -4.66 -7.96
N CYS A 56 -2.69 -5.69 -8.18
CA CYS A 56 -3.06 -6.06 -9.54
C CYS A 56 -4.52 -6.47 -9.60
N LYS A 57 -5.07 -6.41 -10.79
CA LYS A 57 -6.37 -7.00 -11.04
C LYS A 57 -6.46 -7.42 -12.50
N GLU A 58 -7.34 -8.37 -12.73
CA GLU A 58 -7.60 -8.86 -14.07
C GLU A 58 -8.39 -7.83 -14.86
N LYS A 59 -7.95 -7.58 -16.05
CA LYS A 59 -8.61 -6.62 -16.92
C LYS A 59 -9.60 -7.29 -17.83
#